data_073a8908ca00f5411b0c50e90a0fd46f
#
_entry.id   073a8908ca00f5411b0c50e90a0fd46f
#
_cell.length_a   1.000
_cell.length_b   1.000
_cell.length_c   1.000
_cell.angle_alpha   90.00
_cell.angle_beta   90.00
_cell.angle_gamma   90.00
#
_symmetry.space_group_name_H-M   'P 1'
#
loop_
_entity.id
_entity.type
_entity.pdbx_description
1 polymer ?
#
loop_
_entity_poly.entity_id
_entity_poly.type
_entity_poly.pdbx_seq_one_letter_code
_entity_poly.pdbx_strand_id
1 'polypeptide(L)'
;MKMTEKSEEIQALLQRRNELEESLKALPYTGTTEVKTTGKRRYIYVRKLTDGKLTTTYIGRYSDELLKEVRGITAEGKAIRKELRHIALLLNRLDASGEPDSSAVL
;
A
#
# COMPACT_ATOMS: atom_id res chain seq x y z
N MET A 1 18.11 25.20 -14.65
CA MET A 1 16.86 25.12 -14.08
C MET A 1 16.05 23.92 -14.38
N LYS A 2 16.26 23.29 -15.50
CA LYS A 2 15.54 22.07 -15.73
C LYS A 2 15.88 21.02 -14.71
N MET A 3 17.12 20.96 -14.30
CA MET A 3 17.50 20.02 -13.28
C MET A 3 16.83 20.33 -11.97
N THR A 4 16.63 21.60 -11.69
CA THR A 4 15.96 21.99 -10.47
C THR A 4 14.51 21.53 -10.48
N GLU A 5 13.85 21.70 -11.61
CA GLU A 5 12.47 21.27 -11.73
C GLU A 5 12.34 19.76 -11.51
N LYS A 6 13.23 19.00 -12.14
CA LYS A 6 13.18 17.57 -12.00
C LYS A 6 13.48 17.14 -10.57
N SER A 7 14.43 17.81 -9.95
CA SER A 7 14.77 17.53 -8.58
C SER A 7 13.61 17.82 -7.64
N GLU A 8 12.89 18.90 -7.90
CA GLU A 8 11.72 19.24 -7.10
C GLU A 8 10.63 18.21 -7.27
N GLU A 9 10.45 17.72 -8.48
CA GLU A 9 9.44 16.72 -8.75
C GLU A 9 9.78 15.42 -8.03
N ILE A 10 11.03 15.02 -8.09
CA ILE A 10 11.46 13.81 -7.40
C ILE A 10 11.30 13.97 -5.90
N GLN A 11 11.65 15.12 -5.34
CA GLN A 11 11.51 15.35 -3.93
C GLN A 11 10.06 15.35 -3.48
N ALA A 12 9.18 15.90 -4.28
CA ALA A 12 7.76 15.87 -3.96
C ALA A 12 7.24 14.46 -3.92
N LEU A 13 7.67 13.62 -4.85
CA LEU A 13 7.27 12.22 -4.88
C LEU A 13 7.83 11.45 -3.68
N LEU A 14 9.06 11.71 -3.32
CA LEU A 14 9.68 11.06 -2.17
C LEU A 14 8.96 11.45 -0.88
N GLN A 15 8.60 12.73 -0.77
CA GLN A 15 7.87 13.18 0.41
C GLN A 15 6.50 12.53 0.47
N ARG A 16 5.81 12.48 -0.66
CA ARG A 16 4.50 11.83 -0.70
C ARG A 16 4.62 10.34 -0.34
N ARG A 17 5.66 9.68 -0.83
CA ARG A 17 5.91 8.30 -0.52
C ARG A 17 6.07 8.10 0.99
N ASN A 18 6.85 8.98 1.63
CA ASN A 18 7.07 8.89 3.07
C ASN A 18 5.77 9.07 3.84
N GLU A 19 4.94 10.02 3.42
CA GLU A 19 3.65 10.25 4.07
C GLU A 19 2.76 9.02 3.94
N LEU A 20 2.74 8.42 2.77
CA LEU A 20 1.91 7.24 2.54
C LEU A 20 2.41 6.05 3.35
N GLU A 21 3.73 5.89 3.43
CA GLU A 21 4.29 4.80 4.21
C GLU A 21 3.96 4.95 5.69
N GLU A 22 3.98 6.19 6.19
CA GLU A 22 3.60 6.43 7.57
C GLU A 22 2.13 6.14 7.79
N SER A 23 1.29 6.54 6.84
CA SER A 23 -0.13 6.26 6.94
C SER A 23 -0.40 4.77 6.92
N LEU A 24 0.35 4.03 6.10
CA LEU A 24 0.19 2.59 6.02
C LEU A 24 0.58 1.92 7.33
N LYS A 25 1.67 2.38 7.94
CA LYS A 25 2.12 1.84 9.22
C LYS A 25 1.14 2.13 10.33
N ALA A 26 0.40 3.22 10.22
CA ALA A 26 -0.56 3.60 11.25
C ALA A 26 -1.82 2.75 11.21
N LEU A 27 -2.07 2.04 10.13
CA LEU A 27 -3.24 1.17 10.07
C LEU A 27 -3.02 -0.05 10.96
N PRO A 28 -4.06 -0.47 11.68
CA PRO A 28 -3.92 -1.61 12.58
C PRO A 28 -3.61 -2.92 11.85
N TYR A 29 -4.05 -3.01 10.61
CA TYR A 29 -3.75 -4.17 9.76
C TYR A 29 -4.00 -3.82 8.32
N THR A 30 -3.46 -4.64 7.42
CA THR A 30 -3.66 -4.48 5.99
C THR A 30 -3.93 -5.85 5.40
N GLY A 31 -4.54 -5.88 4.23
CA GLY A 31 -4.81 -7.15 3.55
C GLY A 31 -6.22 -7.19 3.01
N THR A 32 -6.80 -8.37 2.96
CA THR A 32 -8.13 -8.60 2.43
C THR A 32 -9.05 -9.11 3.53
N THR A 33 -10.21 -8.47 3.65
CA THR A 33 -11.20 -8.89 4.62
C THR A 33 -11.85 -10.20 4.19
N GLU A 34 -12.02 -11.11 5.13
CA GLU A 34 -12.62 -12.40 4.86
C GLU A 34 -13.59 -12.75 5.97
N VAL A 35 -14.73 -13.32 5.61
CA VAL A 35 -15.71 -13.79 6.60
C VAL A 35 -15.73 -15.31 6.53
N LYS A 36 -15.52 -15.95 7.66
CA LYS A 36 -15.56 -17.40 7.73
C LYS A 36 -16.70 -17.84 8.62
N THR A 37 -17.39 -18.89 8.18
CA THR A 37 -18.51 -19.44 8.93
C THR A 37 -18.08 -20.75 9.55
N THR A 38 -18.30 -20.87 10.85
CA THR A 38 -18.03 -22.11 11.55
C THR A 38 -19.30 -22.47 12.30
N GLY A 39 -19.98 -23.51 11.85
CA GLY A 39 -21.26 -23.86 12.42
C GLY A 39 -22.27 -22.76 12.15
N LYS A 40 -22.86 -22.24 13.20
CA LYS A 40 -23.84 -21.16 13.06
C LYS A 40 -23.24 -19.78 13.30
N ARG A 41 -21.95 -19.72 13.51
CA ARG A 41 -21.29 -18.46 13.83
C ARG A 41 -20.40 -18.02 12.71
N ARG A 42 -20.27 -16.71 12.55
CA ARG A 42 -19.40 -16.14 11.56
C ARG A 42 -18.36 -15.29 12.25
N TYR A 43 -17.17 -15.25 11.63
CA TYR A 43 -16.04 -14.53 12.18
C TYR A 43 -15.34 -13.76 11.07
N ILE A 44 -14.76 -12.63 11.43
CA ILE A 44 -14.07 -11.77 10.48
C ILE A 44 -12.58 -11.94 10.65
N TYR A 45 -11.91 -12.15 9.52
CA TYR A 45 -10.46 -12.30 9.46
C TYR A 45 -9.90 -11.35 8.41
N VAL A 46 -8.62 -11.04 8.54
CA VAL A 46 -7.90 -10.30 7.50
C VAL A 46 -6.78 -11.20 7.02
N ARG A 47 -6.72 -11.39 5.71
CA ARG A 47 -5.74 -12.25 5.09
C ARG A 47 -4.70 -11.39 4.37
N LYS A 48 -3.45 -11.69 4.60
CA LYS A 48 -2.37 -10.91 4.03
C LYS A 48 -1.29 -11.82 3.48
N LEU A 49 -0.77 -11.46 2.31
CA LEU A 49 0.35 -12.18 1.73
C LEU A 49 1.62 -11.39 2.05
N THR A 50 2.55 -12.04 2.75
CA THR A 50 3.81 -11.40 3.12
C THR A 50 4.94 -12.34 2.75
N ASP A 51 5.81 -11.87 1.87
CA ASP A 51 6.96 -12.68 1.42
C ASP A 51 6.55 -14.06 0.93
N GLY A 52 5.48 -14.11 0.17
CA GLY A 52 5.01 -15.37 -0.38
C GLY A 52 4.22 -16.22 0.58
N LYS A 53 4.08 -15.80 1.82
CA LYS A 53 3.33 -16.56 2.81
C LYS A 53 2.01 -15.88 3.12
N LEU A 54 0.96 -16.70 3.18
CA LEU A 54 -0.35 -16.20 3.50
C LEU A 54 -0.55 -16.25 5.00
N THR A 55 -0.88 -15.10 5.57
CA THR A 55 -1.13 -14.96 7.00
C THR A 55 -2.56 -14.55 7.20
N THR A 56 -3.23 -15.15 8.17
CA THR A 56 -4.62 -14.82 8.48
C THR A 56 -4.68 -14.34 9.92
N THR A 57 -5.27 -13.17 10.13
CA THR A 57 -5.39 -12.58 11.44
C THR A 57 -6.86 -12.55 11.84
N TYR A 58 -7.17 -13.08 13.00
CA TYR A 58 -8.53 -13.04 13.52
C TYR A 58 -8.84 -11.64 14.02
N ILE A 59 -9.95 -11.08 13.58
CA ILE A 59 -10.35 -9.75 13.99
C ILE A 59 -11.43 -9.78 15.04
N GLY A 60 -12.48 -10.56 14.80
CA GLY A 60 -13.55 -10.62 15.78
C GLY A 60 -14.77 -11.36 15.25
N ARG A 61 -15.75 -11.43 16.11
CA ARG A 61 -17.01 -12.06 15.79
C ARG A 61 -17.76 -11.16 14.81
N TYR A 62 -18.42 -11.76 13.84
CA TYR A 62 -19.11 -11.00 12.82
C TYR A 62 -20.19 -10.06 13.40
N SER A 63 -20.17 -8.85 12.92
CA SER A 63 -21.27 -7.91 13.03
C SER A 63 -21.17 -7.01 11.81
N ASP A 64 -22.31 -6.45 11.41
CA ASP A 64 -22.30 -5.57 10.24
C ASP A 64 -21.40 -4.37 10.47
N GLU A 65 -21.42 -3.85 11.69
CA GLU A 65 -20.59 -2.71 12.01
C GLU A 65 -19.11 -3.03 11.95
N LEU A 66 -18.73 -4.16 12.53
CA LEU A 66 -17.33 -4.56 12.50
C LEU A 66 -16.87 -4.84 11.08
N LEU A 67 -17.71 -5.51 10.29
CA LEU A 67 -17.35 -5.79 8.91
C LEU A 67 -17.11 -4.51 8.12
N LYS A 68 -17.97 -3.51 8.33
CA LYS A 68 -17.82 -2.23 7.65
C LYS A 68 -16.52 -1.55 8.05
N GLU A 69 -16.20 -1.58 9.33
CA GLU A 69 -14.98 -0.98 9.84
C GLU A 69 -13.75 -1.68 9.25
N VAL A 70 -13.74 -3.00 9.27
CA VAL A 70 -12.59 -3.76 8.78
C VAL A 70 -12.41 -3.56 7.27
N ARG A 71 -13.51 -3.54 6.53
CA ARG A 71 -13.43 -3.29 5.09
C ARG A 71 -12.91 -1.90 4.79
N GLY A 72 -13.28 -0.92 5.61
CA GLY A 72 -12.77 0.43 5.45
C GLY A 72 -11.27 0.48 5.63
N ILE A 73 -10.77 -0.19 6.65
CA ILE A 73 -9.33 -0.20 6.94
C ILE A 73 -8.57 -0.94 5.84
N THR A 74 -9.05 -2.11 5.42
CA THR A 74 -8.34 -2.85 4.38
C THR A 74 -8.40 -2.12 3.03
N ALA A 75 -9.50 -1.43 2.75
CA ALA A 75 -9.62 -0.66 1.51
C ALA A 75 -8.65 0.51 1.51
N GLU A 76 -8.49 1.16 2.65
CA GLU A 76 -7.55 2.26 2.77
C GLU A 76 -6.13 1.77 2.55
N GLY A 77 -5.78 0.64 3.13
CA GLY A 77 -4.46 0.07 2.93
C GLY A 77 -4.19 -0.27 1.47
N LYS A 78 -5.19 -0.82 0.78
CA LYS A 78 -5.05 -1.13 -0.64
C LYS A 78 -4.87 0.13 -1.48
N ALA A 79 -5.62 1.18 -1.15
CA ALA A 79 -5.49 2.45 -1.87
C ALA A 79 -4.11 3.05 -1.67
N ILE A 80 -3.60 3.01 -0.46
CA ILE A 80 -2.26 3.52 -0.17
C ILE A 80 -1.22 2.73 -0.95
N ARG A 81 -1.32 1.40 -0.96
CA ARG A 81 -0.36 0.58 -1.68
C ARG A 81 -0.40 0.82 -3.17
N LYS A 82 -1.59 1.06 -3.71
CA LYS A 82 -1.72 1.36 -5.12
C LYS A 82 -1.01 2.67 -5.45
N GLU A 83 -1.19 3.67 -4.61
CA GLU A 83 -0.54 4.95 -4.83
C GLU A 83 0.98 4.82 -4.69
N LEU A 84 1.44 4.03 -3.73
CA LEU A 84 2.87 3.79 -3.57
C LEU A 84 3.48 3.14 -4.80
N ARG A 85 2.77 2.17 -5.39
CA ARG A 85 3.24 1.53 -6.62
C ARG A 85 3.31 2.54 -7.77
N HIS A 86 2.33 3.43 -7.83
CA HIS A 86 2.32 4.45 -8.86
C HIS A 86 3.50 5.41 -8.71
N ILE A 87 3.78 5.81 -7.46
CA ILE A 87 4.92 6.68 -7.20
C ILE A 87 6.23 5.97 -7.57
N ALA A 88 6.34 4.69 -7.27
CA ALA A 88 7.53 3.94 -7.63
C ALA A 88 7.75 3.92 -9.14
N LEU A 89 6.68 3.79 -9.90
CA LEU A 89 6.79 3.83 -11.36
C LEU A 89 7.21 5.20 -11.84
N LEU A 90 6.66 6.26 -11.25
CA LEU A 90 7.03 7.61 -11.64
C LEU A 90 8.49 7.91 -11.31
N LEU A 91 8.94 7.48 -10.14
CA LEU A 91 10.33 7.67 -9.77
C LEU A 91 11.27 6.93 -10.71
N ASN A 92 10.88 5.73 -11.11
CA ASN A 92 11.67 4.97 -12.06
C ASN A 92 11.79 5.70 -13.39
N ARG A 93 10.69 6.27 -13.86
CA ARG A 93 10.71 7.01 -15.11
C ARG A 93 11.58 8.24 -15.04
N LEU A 94 11.52 8.95 -13.92
CA LEU A 94 12.32 10.15 -13.76
C LEU A 94 13.80 9.80 -13.68
N ASP A 95 14.14 8.73 -13.01
CA ASP A 95 15.51 8.29 -12.95
C ASP A 95 16.00 7.92 -14.34
N ALA A 96 15.24 7.15 -15.06
CA ALA A 96 15.63 6.73 -16.39
C ALA A 96 15.82 7.91 -17.30
N SER A 97 14.92 8.88 -17.22
CA SER A 97 15.05 10.09 -18.03
C SER A 97 16.23 10.91 -17.60
N GLY A 98 16.52 10.92 -16.32
CA GLY A 98 17.54 11.77 -15.79
C GLY A 98 18.92 11.23 -16.00
N GLU A 99 19.03 10.00 -16.39
CA GLU A 99 20.31 9.42 -16.55
C GLU A 99 20.50 8.78 -17.85
N PRO A 100 20.38 9.51 -18.88
CA PRO A 100 20.52 8.92 -20.19
C PRO A 100 21.90 8.37 -20.36
N ASP A 101 22.82 9.01 -19.81
CA ASP A 101 24.13 8.57 -20.00
C ASP A 101 24.40 7.34 -19.30
N SER A 102 24.07 7.31 -18.07
CA SER A 102 24.44 6.19 -17.30
C SER A 102 23.84 4.98 -17.85
N SER A 103 22.66 5.09 -18.28
CA SER A 103 22.06 3.92 -18.80
C SER A 103 22.64 3.59 -20.10
N ALA A 104 22.88 4.56 -20.85
CA ALA A 104 23.34 4.30 -22.17
C ALA A 104 24.70 3.80 -22.10
N VAL A 105 25.39 4.34 -21.28
CA VAL A 105 26.70 4.06 -21.24
C VAL A 105 27.04 2.71 -20.91
N LEU A 106 26.30 2.10 -20.44
CA LEU A 106 26.69 0.84 -20.06
C LEU A 106 26.80 -0.19 -21.01
#